data_ca9866994d72bc3c740605b08e417e77
#
_entry.id   ca9866994d72bc3c740605b08e417e77
#
_cell.length_a   1.000
_cell.length_b   1.000
_cell.length_c   1.000
_cell.angle_alpha   90.00
_cell.angle_beta   90.00
_cell.angle_gamma   90.00
#
_symmetry.space_group_name_H-M   'P 1'
#
loop_
_entity.id
_entity.type
_entity.pdbx_description
1 polymer ?
#
loop_
_entity_poly.entity_id
_entity_poly.type
_entity_poly.pdbx_seq_one_letter_code
_entity_poly.pdbx_strand_id
1 'polypeptide(L)'
;MKKRTVRFIVWPLVVLLLAAITWFVWPRLPIITAFAAKGMCSSVFLAEKEPEQVMAEDLSFFPISLARCRVNYQEQSVTSTVFGLARRKAVYREGLGAVLLLDTPEKELKARQFSIPDPGFDPDTLRWPRGNSMPDTLLPEVDYDYLQAVLDTCFDRPGEDPFKKTLGVAVVYDGYLIAEQYLGSYDATTKFHGWSMTKSITGALAGILADDGLLKPSDRVPFEAWEGDERGSITVENVVRMSTGLDWYENYFTISDATVMLMQRDDMLASVLDNPLAHEPGTHWNYSSGDANLLSGIIRETLPDNKSYHSFLYEELFYPAGMLNTVVETDARGLFVASSYSYGTVRDWARFGLLFLNEGVMAGDTILSGSWVDFMKTPAPASEGMYAGTFWLKEPNPDNSLTDVPDDVFFADGFLGQRVYIIPSEKLVVVRMGYGLSNFSMNDLLREVIRATS
;
A
#
# COMPACT_ATOMS: atom_id res chain seq x y z
N MET A 1 -10.73 -61.53 -13.90
CA MET A 1 -9.49 -60.84 -14.35
C MET A 1 -9.59 -59.30 -14.44
N LYS A 2 -10.70 -58.71 -14.79
CA LYS A 2 -10.81 -57.21 -14.98
C LYS A 2 -10.60 -56.36 -13.73
N LYS A 3 -10.98 -56.80 -12.53
CA LYS A 3 -10.85 -55.98 -11.27
C LYS A 3 -9.40 -55.81 -10.76
N ARG A 4 -8.49 -56.76 -11.02
CA ARG A 4 -7.08 -56.66 -10.61
C ARG A 4 -6.29 -55.74 -11.51
N THR A 5 -6.52 -55.76 -12.83
CA THR A 5 -5.83 -54.92 -13.81
C THR A 5 -6.19 -53.44 -13.62
N VAL A 6 -7.45 -53.13 -13.30
CA VAL A 6 -7.89 -51.74 -13.00
C VAL A 6 -7.18 -51.20 -11.73
N ARG A 7 -7.01 -52.02 -10.69
CA ARG A 7 -6.27 -51.60 -9.48
C ARG A 7 -4.79 -51.25 -9.77
N PHE A 8 -4.12 -52.01 -10.60
CA PHE A 8 -2.70 -51.79 -10.93
C PHE A 8 -2.48 -50.52 -11.77
N ILE A 9 -3.48 -50.02 -12.46
CA ILE A 9 -3.38 -48.77 -13.26
C ILE A 9 -3.90 -47.57 -12.46
N VAL A 10 -5.00 -47.72 -11.73
CA VAL A 10 -5.65 -46.59 -11.01
C VAL A 10 -4.80 -46.14 -9.82
N TRP A 11 -4.23 -47.05 -9.05
CA TRP A 11 -3.44 -46.69 -7.87
C TRP A 11 -2.16 -45.87 -8.20
N PRO A 12 -1.34 -46.23 -9.20
CA PRO A 12 -0.22 -45.39 -9.63
C PRO A 12 -0.67 -44.01 -10.14
N LEU A 13 -1.77 -43.94 -10.88
CA LEU A 13 -2.32 -42.66 -11.33
C LEU A 13 -2.79 -41.76 -10.16
N VAL A 14 -3.44 -42.36 -9.16
CA VAL A 14 -3.83 -41.64 -7.94
C VAL A 14 -2.58 -41.16 -7.17
N VAL A 15 -1.56 -41.99 -7.04
CA VAL A 15 -0.30 -41.62 -6.37
C VAL A 15 0.40 -40.50 -7.13
N LEU A 16 0.48 -40.58 -8.46
CA LEU A 16 1.05 -39.52 -9.30
C LEU A 16 0.26 -38.22 -9.20
N LEU A 17 -1.05 -38.28 -9.19
CA LEU A 17 -1.92 -37.12 -9.00
C LEU A 17 -1.70 -36.49 -7.61
N LEU A 18 -1.67 -37.29 -6.56
CA LEU A 18 -1.39 -36.80 -5.20
C LEU A 18 0.02 -36.20 -5.10
N ALA A 19 1.01 -36.82 -5.72
CA ALA A 19 2.37 -36.29 -5.78
C ALA A 19 2.42 -34.95 -6.52
N ALA A 20 1.73 -34.83 -7.65
CA ALA A 20 1.64 -33.59 -8.42
C ALA A 20 0.91 -32.48 -7.63
N ILE A 21 -0.22 -32.81 -6.99
CA ILE A 21 -0.95 -31.88 -6.11
C ILE A 21 -0.04 -31.43 -4.94
N THR A 22 0.65 -32.37 -4.30
CA THR A 22 1.57 -32.03 -3.20
C THR A 22 2.71 -31.13 -3.68
N TRP A 23 3.33 -31.47 -4.81
CA TRP A 23 4.38 -30.65 -5.43
C TRP A 23 3.92 -29.23 -5.74
N PHE A 24 2.70 -29.08 -6.26
CA PHE A 24 2.15 -27.77 -6.62
C PHE A 24 1.67 -26.97 -5.40
N VAL A 25 0.99 -27.60 -4.45
CA VAL A 25 0.35 -26.93 -3.30
C VAL A 25 1.36 -26.63 -2.18
N TRP A 26 2.26 -27.58 -1.90
CA TRP A 26 3.14 -27.52 -0.74
C TRP A 26 3.97 -26.22 -0.64
N PRO A 27 4.62 -25.71 -1.71
CA PRO A 27 5.39 -24.48 -1.64
C PRO A 27 4.54 -23.20 -1.44
N ARG A 28 3.24 -23.28 -1.75
CA ARG A 28 2.30 -22.16 -1.64
C ARG A 28 1.71 -22.00 -0.24
N LEU A 29 1.60 -23.09 0.52
CA LEU A 29 1.02 -23.06 1.84
C LEU A 29 1.72 -22.09 2.81
N PRO A 30 3.06 -21.99 2.87
CA PRO A 30 3.76 -21.02 3.72
C PRO A 30 3.44 -19.57 3.37
N ILE A 31 3.24 -19.25 2.09
CA ILE A 31 2.86 -17.89 1.64
C ILE A 31 1.45 -17.56 2.11
N ILE A 32 0.49 -18.49 1.92
CA ILE A 32 -0.90 -18.31 2.35
C ILE A 32 -0.98 -18.07 3.86
N THR A 33 -0.29 -18.91 4.64
CA THR A 33 -0.32 -18.79 6.11
C THR A 33 0.44 -17.58 6.62
N ALA A 34 1.53 -17.18 5.96
CA ALA A 34 2.27 -15.96 6.26
C ALA A 34 1.42 -14.70 5.99
N PHE A 35 0.78 -14.63 4.81
CA PHE A 35 -0.13 -13.54 4.46
C PHE A 35 -1.24 -13.41 5.50
N ALA A 36 -1.91 -14.51 5.83
CA ALA A 36 -3.00 -14.51 6.80
C ALA A 36 -2.52 -14.17 8.23
N ALA A 37 -1.37 -14.68 8.67
CA ALA A 37 -0.82 -14.34 9.99
C ALA A 37 -0.44 -12.86 10.09
N LYS A 38 0.25 -12.32 9.06
CA LYS A 38 0.69 -10.92 9.00
C LYS A 38 -0.51 -9.98 8.90
N GLY A 39 -1.43 -10.23 7.96
CA GLY A 39 -2.62 -9.41 7.75
C GLY A 39 -3.51 -9.38 9.00
N MET A 40 -3.83 -10.53 9.60
CA MET A 40 -4.60 -10.60 10.84
C MET A 40 -3.90 -9.88 11.99
N CYS A 41 -2.57 -10.02 12.13
CA CYS A 41 -1.82 -9.38 13.21
C CYS A 41 -1.83 -7.84 13.09
N SER A 42 -1.62 -7.31 11.89
CA SER A 42 -1.69 -5.88 11.63
C SER A 42 -3.11 -5.33 11.81
N SER A 43 -4.10 -6.01 11.25
CA SER A 43 -5.49 -5.54 11.33
C SER A 43 -6.02 -5.54 12.76
N VAL A 44 -5.66 -6.53 13.60
CA VAL A 44 -6.12 -6.60 15.00
C VAL A 44 -5.35 -5.64 15.91
N PHE A 45 -4.01 -5.60 15.83
CA PHE A 45 -3.20 -4.86 16.81
C PHE A 45 -2.85 -3.44 16.37
N LEU A 46 -2.86 -3.12 15.08
CA LEU A 46 -2.59 -1.79 14.56
C LEU A 46 -3.87 -1.05 14.13
N ALA A 47 -4.76 -1.73 13.41
CA ALA A 47 -6.01 -1.14 12.93
C ALA A 47 -7.22 -1.39 13.86
N GLU A 48 -7.03 -2.13 14.97
CA GLU A 48 -8.01 -2.38 16.03
C GLU A 48 -9.31 -3.04 15.53
N LYS A 49 -9.22 -3.84 14.44
CA LYS A 49 -10.34 -4.57 13.88
C LYS A 49 -10.61 -5.88 14.63
N GLU A 50 -11.87 -6.28 14.69
CA GLU A 50 -12.24 -7.59 15.23
C GLU A 50 -11.79 -8.73 14.30
N PRO A 51 -11.26 -9.85 14.84
CA PRO A 51 -10.73 -10.96 14.02
C PRO A 51 -11.74 -11.54 13.04
N GLU A 52 -13.02 -11.63 13.42
CA GLU A 52 -14.10 -12.12 12.56
C GLU A 52 -14.31 -11.21 11.35
N GLN A 53 -14.20 -9.91 11.55
CA GLN A 53 -14.31 -8.91 10.50
C GLN A 53 -13.13 -8.99 9.54
N VAL A 54 -11.90 -9.13 10.05
CA VAL A 54 -10.70 -9.33 9.23
C VAL A 54 -10.80 -10.58 8.36
N MET A 55 -11.33 -11.68 8.90
CA MET A 55 -11.56 -12.92 8.12
C MET A 55 -12.62 -12.75 7.04
N ALA A 56 -13.68 -11.97 7.31
CA ALA A 56 -14.78 -11.75 6.38
C ALA A 56 -14.44 -10.75 5.26
N GLU A 57 -13.49 -9.86 5.48
CA GLU A 57 -13.10 -8.77 4.59
C GLU A 57 -11.68 -8.98 4.04
N ASP A 58 -10.65 -8.60 4.83
CA ASP A 58 -9.26 -8.52 4.39
C ASP A 58 -8.69 -9.87 3.93
N LEU A 59 -9.15 -10.99 4.53
CA LEU A 59 -8.68 -12.35 4.27
C LEU A 59 -9.72 -13.24 3.58
N SER A 60 -10.78 -12.65 3.00
CA SER A 60 -11.91 -13.40 2.44
C SER A 60 -11.64 -14.02 1.06
N PHE A 61 -10.60 -13.61 0.35
CA PHE A 61 -10.35 -14.08 -1.02
C PHE A 61 -9.55 -15.39 -1.07
N PHE A 62 -9.82 -16.21 -2.12
CA PHE A 62 -9.09 -17.45 -2.36
C PHE A 62 -7.67 -17.18 -2.88
N PRO A 63 -6.62 -17.91 -2.42
CA PRO A 63 -6.65 -19.03 -1.47
C PRO A 63 -6.47 -18.63 0.02
N ILE A 64 -6.37 -17.34 0.34
CA ILE A 64 -6.11 -16.84 1.70
C ILE A 64 -7.23 -17.24 2.68
N SER A 65 -8.47 -17.28 2.22
CA SER A 65 -9.65 -17.71 3.00
C SER A 65 -9.58 -19.16 3.51
N LEU A 66 -8.64 -19.99 3.03
CA LEU A 66 -8.39 -21.33 3.55
C LEU A 66 -7.61 -21.31 4.89
N ALA A 67 -6.98 -20.20 5.21
CA ALA A 67 -6.19 -20.07 6.44
C ALA A 67 -7.08 -19.98 7.68
N ARG A 68 -6.59 -20.52 8.78
CA ARG A 68 -7.18 -20.43 10.10
C ARG A 68 -6.23 -19.65 11.00
N CYS A 69 -6.66 -18.48 11.45
CA CYS A 69 -5.90 -17.62 12.34
C CYS A 69 -6.30 -17.82 13.80
N ARG A 70 -5.32 -17.73 14.69
CA ARG A 70 -5.51 -17.72 16.15
C ARG A 70 -4.78 -16.53 16.72
N VAL A 71 -5.53 -15.57 17.24
CA VAL A 71 -5.01 -14.36 17.90
C VAL A 71 -4.65 -14.68 19.35
N ASN A 72 -3.49 -14.20 19.79
CA ASN A 72 -3.06 -14.21 21.19
C ASN A 72 -2.85 -12.76 21.63
N TYR A 73 -3.83 -12.21 22.34
CA TYR A 73 -3.82 -10.82 22.81
C TYR A 73 -2.73 -10.56 23.86
N GLN A 74 -2.42 -11.55 24.71
CA GLN A 74 -1.39 -11.41 25.74
C GLN A 74 0.02 -11.28 25.15
N GLU A 75 0.30 -12.06 24.10
CA GLU A 75 1.59 -12.03 23.40
C GLU A 75 1.62 -11.03 22.24
N GLN A 76 0.49 -10.39 21.92
CA GLN A 76 0.29 -9.56 20.72
C GLN A 76 0.78 -10.27 19.46
N SER A 77 0.27 -11.47 19.22
CA SER A 77 0.73 -12.35 18.14
C SER A 77 -0.43 -13.09 17.47
N VAL A 78 -0.22 -13.48 16.22
CA VAL A 78 -1.16 -14.30 15.47
C VAL A 78 -0.46 -15.52 14.90
N THR A 79 -1.09 -16.67 15.04
CA THR A 79 -0.64 -17.92 14.39
C THR A 79 -1.66 -18.32 13.33
N SER A 80 -1.19 -18.65 12.13
CA SER A 80 -2.01 -19.14 11.02
C SER A 80 -1.58 -20.53 10.54
N THR A 81 -2.54 -21.32 10.08
CA THR A 81 -2.36 -22.64 9.46
C THR A 81 -3.38 -22.84 8.34
N VAL A 82 -3.06 -23.69 7.36
CA VAL A 82 -4.01 -24.25 6.39
C VAL A 82 -4.13 -25.75 6.65
N PHE A 83 -5.34 -26.21 7.02
CA PHE A 83 -5.59 -27.63 7.43
C PHE A 83 -4.63 -28.14 8.51
N GLY A 84 -4.16 -27.27 9.42
CA GLY A 84 -3.17 -27.60 10.46
C GLY A 84 -1.72 -27.68 9.96
N LEU A 85 -1.47 -27.41 8.67
CA LEU A 85 -0.15 -27.45 8.03
C LEU A 85 0.43 -26.04 7.87
N ALA A 86 1.72 -25.97 7.53
CA ALA A 86 2.47 -24.76 7.17
C ALA A 86 2.29 -23.62 8.18
N ARG A 87 2.41 -23.93 9.48
CA ARG A 87 2.24 -22.94 10.55
C ARG A 87 3.17 -21.74 10.35
N ARG A 88 2.60 -20.53 10.44
CA ARG A 88 3.32 -19.24 10.49
C ARG A 88 2.82 -18.42 11.67
N LYS A 89 3.72 -17.64 12.26
CA LYS A 89 3.42 -16.69 13.35
C LYS A 89 3.85 -15.30 12.96
N ALA A 90 3.01 -14.30 13.26
CA ALA A 90 3.35 -12.89 13.24
C ALA A 90 3.30 -12.33 14.66
N VAL A 91 4.15 -11.35 14.96
CA VAL A 91 4.20 -10.64 16.23
C VAL A 91 4.08 -9.15 15.98
N TYR A 92 3.33 -8.46 16.84
CA TYR A 92 3.21 -7.01 16.83
C TYR A 92 4.36 -6.37 17.63
N ARG A 93 4.84 -5.24 17.14
CA ARG A 93 5.86 -4.40 17.76
C ARG A 93 5.33 -2.97 17.81
N GLU A 94 5.33 -2.38 18.97
CA GLU A 94 4.88 -1.00 19.14
C GLU A 94 5.69 -0.04 18.27
N GLY A 95 4.99 0.85 17.55
CA GLY A 95 5.55 1.81 16.61
C GLY A 95 6.15 1.26 15.32
N LEU A 96 6.40 -0.06 15.25
CA LEU A 96 6.99 -0.74 14.07
C LEU A 96 6.03 -1.70 13.36
N GLY A 97 4.84 -1.92 13.93
CA GLY A 97 3.82 -2.80 13.37
C GLY A 97 4.11 -4.29 13.48
N ALA A 98 3.31 -5.09 12.79
CA ALA A 98 3.43 -6.54 12.81
C ALA A 98 4.53 -7.04 11.85
N VAL A 99 5.21 -8.13 12.26
CA VAL A 99 6.24 -8.80 11.45
C VAL A 99 6.10 -10.30 11.56
N LEU A 100 6.42 -11.02 10.49
CA LEU A 100 6.49 -12.48 10.49
C LEU A 100 7.68 -12.97 11.31
N LEU A 101 7.45 -14.03 12.05
CA LEU A 101 8.50 -14.77 12.74
C LEU A 101 9.07 -15.82 11.77
N LEU A 102 10.20 -15.48 11.14
CA LEU A 102 10.91 -16.34 10.19
C LEU A 102 12.25 -16.80 10.78
N ASP A 103 13.35 -16.15 10.39
CA ASP A 103 14.70 -16.52 10.83
C ASP A 103 15.13 -15.76 12.10
N THR A 104 14.65 -14.52 12.29
CA THR A 104 14.98 -13.70 13.47
C THR A 104 14.24 -14.21 14.72
N PRO A 105 14.94 -14.45 15.84
CA PRO A 105 14.31 -14.92 17.07
C PRO A 105 13.22 -13.97 17.60
N GLU A 106 12.10 -14.52 18.08
CA GLU A 106 10.97 -13.71 18.58
C GLU A 106 11.36 -12.71 19.67
N LYS A 107 12.27 -13.09 20.57
CA LYS A 107 12.78 -12.20 21.63
C LYS A 107 13.47 -10.98 21.04
N GLU A 108 14.23 -11.14 19.97
CA GLU A 108 14.92 -10.05 19.29
C GLU A 108 13.93 -9.13 18.58
N LEU A 109 12.95 -9.70 17.87
CA LEU A 109 11.90 -8.92 17.21
C LEU A 109 11.11 -8.07 18.20
N LYS A 110 10.70 -8.66 19.33
CA LYS A 110 9.93 -7.97 20.37
C LYS A 110 10.75 -6.92 21.15
N ALA A 111 12.07 -7.05 21.15
CA ALA A 111 12.95 -6.03 21.75
C ALA A 111 13.11 -4.79 20.86
N ARG A 112 12.79 -4.89 19.58
CA ARG A 112 12.78 -3.75 18.65
C ARG A 112 11.45 -3.04 18.76
N GLN A 113 11.46 -1.87 19.37
CA GLN A 113 10.31 -0.99 19.54
C GLN A 113 10.70 0.40 19.08
N PHE A 114 9.73 1.18 18.67
CA PHE A 114 9.92 2.58 18.31
C PHE A 114 8.79 3.41 18.91
N SER A 115 9.16 4.42 19.67
CA SER A 115 8.19 5.39 20.15
C SER A 115 7.92 6.41 19.07
N ILE A 116 6.71 6.37 18.50
CA ILE A 116 6.27 7.36 17.53
C ILE A 116 6.40 8.75 18.17
N PRO A 117 7.04 9.73 17.52
CA PRO A 117 7.19 11.07 18.06
C PRO A 117 5.84 11.71 18.40
N ASP A 118 5.82 12.56 19.42
CA ASP A 118 4.66 13.41 19.70
C ASP A 118 4.58 14.50 18.62
N PRO A 119 3.42 14.74 17.97
CA PRO A 119 3.29 15.80 16.97
C PRO A 119 3.47 17.22 17.57
N GLY A 120 3.46 17.37 18.90
CA GLY A 120 3.64 18.65 19.58
C GLY A 120 2.42 19.56 19.56
N PHE A 121 1.28 19.06 19.08
CA PHE A 121 0.00 19.79 19.06
C PHE A 121 -1.19 18.83 19.22
N ASP A 122 -2.32 19.37 19.69
CA ASP A 122 -3.57 18.63 19.78
C ASP A 122 -4.32 18.72 18.41
N PRO A 123 -4.50 17.59 17.70
CA PRO A 123 -5.17 17.56 16.40
C PRO A 123 -6.58 18.15 16.41
N ASP A 124 -7.32 18.02 17.50
CA ASP A 124 -8.71 18.44 17.59
C ASP A 124 -8.84 19.97 17.76
N THR A 125 -7.73 20.66 18.09
CA THR A 125 -7.68 22.13 18.16
C THR A 125 -7.35 22.79 16.83
N LEU A 126 -6.80 22.04 15.87
CA LEU A 126 -6.42 22.55 14.56
C LEU A 126 -7.52 22.28 13.54
N ARG A 127 -7.67 23.23 12.61
CA ARG A 127 -8.63 23.10 11.49
C ARG A 127 -8.09 22.15 10.41
N TRP A 128 -9.03 21.52 9.70
CA TRP A 128 -8.74 20.84 8.45
C TRP A 128 -7.95 21.75 7.48
N PRO A 129 -6.94 21.27 6.74
CA PRO A 129 -6.50 19.88 6.65
C PRO A 129 -5.47 19.46 7.72
N ARG A 130 -4.87 20.39 8.47
CA ARG A 130 -3.79 20.07 9.43
C ARG A 130 -4.30 19.36 10.70
N GLY A 131 -5.55 19.56 11.05
CA GLY A 131 -6.19 18.93 12.21
C GLY A 131 -7.56 18.35 11.88
N ASN A 132 -8.31 17.99 12.93
CA ASN A 132 -9.59 17.28 12.83
C ASN A 132 -10.81 18.21 12.90
N SER A 133 -10.63 19.49 13.27
CA SER A 133 -11.74 20.45 13.34
C SER A 133 -12.21 20.82 11.93
N MET A 134 -13.41 20.36 11.58
CA MET A 134 -14.03 20.64 10.28
C MET A 134 -14.68 22.01 10.28
N PRO A 135 -14.48 22.83 9.23
CA PRO A 135 -15.23 24.06 9.06
C PRO A 135 -16.70 23.76 8.68
N ASP A 136 -17.65 24.46 9.26
CA ASP A 136 -19.09 24.40 8.89
C ASP A 136 -19.38 25.10 7.54
N THR A 137 -18.39 25.19 6.66
CA THR A 137 -18.51 25.91 5.39
C THR A 137 -19.11 24.99 4.34
N LEU A 138 -20.26 25.36 3.81
CA LEU A 138 -20.81 24.77 2.59
C LEU A 138 -20.40 25.62 1.39
N LEU A 139 -19.90 24.96 0.37
CA LEU A 139 -19.51 25.60 -0.89
C LEU A 139 -20.76 25.72 -1.78
N PRO A 140 -21.10 26.92 -2.28
CA PRO A 140 -22.37 27.14 -2.99
C PRO A 140 -22.44 26.44 -4.36
N GLU A 141 -21.31 26.10 -4.95
CA GLU A 141 -21.19 25.36 -6.21
C GLU A 141 -21.39 23.85 -6.05
N VAL A 142 -21.38 23.30 -4.81
CA VAL A 142 -21.52 21.87 -4.56
C VAL A 142 -22.99 21.48 -4.36
N ASP A 143 -23.48 20.55 -5.17
CA ASP A 143 -24.77 19.89 -4.95
C ASP A 143 -24.63 18.77 -3.92
N TYR A 144 -24.77 19.10 -2.63
CA TYR A 144 -24.59 18.18 -1.52
C TYR A 144 -25.62 17.03 -1.50
N ASP A 145 -26.85 17.30 -1.93
CA ASP A 145 -27.90 16.27 -2.00
C ASP A 145 -27.55 15.24 -3.08
N TYR A 146 -27.11 15.72 -4.23
CA TYR A 146 -26.65 14.86 -5.31
C TYR A 146 -25.37 14.07 -4.91
N LEU A 147 -24.39 14.75 -4.31
CA LEU A 147 -23.15 14.12 -3.85
C LEU A 147 -23.44 13.01 -2.84
N GLN A 148 -24.34 13.24 -1.88
CA GLN A 148 -24.75 12.21 -0.92
C GLN A 148 -25.38 11.00 -1.63
N ALA A 149 -26.26 11.25 -2.60
CA ALA A 149 -26.86 10.17 -3.39
C ALA A 149 -25.82 9.37 -4.18
N VAL A 150 -24.78 10.03 -4.71
CA VAL A 150 -23.63 9.38 -5.36
C VAL A 150 -22.88 8.49 -4.37
N LEU A 151 -22.53 9.01 -3.18
CA LEU A 151 -21.82 8.23 -2.15
C LEU A 151 -22.63 7.02 -1.69
N ASP A 152 -23.97 7.14 -1.53
CA ASP A 152 -24.84 6.02 -1.17
C ASP A 152 -24.76 4.88 -2.20
N THR A 153 -24.47 5.18 -3.46
CA THR A 153 -24.27 4.16 -4.50
C THR A 153 -22.96 3.39 -4.34
N CYS A 154 -21.97 3.90 -3.62
CA CYS A 154 -20.68 3.27 -3.42
C CYS A 154 -20.72 2.05 -2.50
N PHE A 155 -21.72 1.95 -1.65
CA PHE A 155 -21.79 0.92 -0.60
C PHE A 155 -22.78 -0.19 -0.94
N ASP A 156 -22.52 -1.38 -0.39
CA ASP A 156 -23.46 -2.49 -0.41
C ASP A 156 -24.57 -2.25 0.62
N ARG A 157 -25.80 -2.67 0.29
CA ARG A 157 -26.92 -2.53 1.21
C ARG A 157 -26.88 -3.60 2.29
N PRO A 158 -27.31 -3.29 3.52
CA PRO A 158 -27.39 -4.28 4.59
C PRO A 158 -28.22 -5.50 4.19
N GLY A 159 -27.65 -6.70 4.36
CA GLY A 159 -28.30 -7.98 4.05
C GLY A 159 -28.16 -8.45 2.60
N GLU A 160 -27.52 -7.69 1.72
CA GLU A 160 -27.12 -8.14 0.40
C GLU A 160 -25.74 -8.81 0.45
N ASP A 161 -25.46 -9.72 -0.48
CA ASP A 161 -24.10 -10.25 -0.66
C ASP A 161 -23.15 -9.12 -1.05
N PRO A 162 -21.97 -9.00 -0.42
CA PRO A 162 -21.04 -7.91 -0.70
C PRO A 162 -20.60 -7.90 -2.16
N PHE A 163 -20.97 -6.84 -2.88
CA PHE A 163 -20.73 -6.70 -4.32
C PHE A 163 -19.69 -5.61 -4.61
N LYS A 164 -19.84 -4.45 -3.98
CA LYS A 164 -18.95 -3.29 -4.16
C LYS A 164 -17.77 -3.32 -3.20
N LYS A 165 -17.99 -3.84 -1.99
CA LYS A 165 -16.97 -4.05 -0.96
C LYS A 165 -16.25 -2.76 -0.53
N THR A 166 -16.94 -1.63 -0.61
CA THR A 166 -16.45 -0.33 -0.15
C THR A 166 -16.66 -0.20 1.36
N LEU A 167 -15.63 0.28 2.07
CA LEU A 167 -15.64 0.48 3.52
C LEU A 167 -15.65 1.95 3.90
N GLY A 168 -15.03 2.81 3.10
CA GLY A 168 -15.01 4.24 3.32
C GLY A 168 -14.71 5.01 2.04
N VAL A 169 -15.32 6.17 1.90
CA VAL A 169 -15.11 7.12 0.80
C VAL A 169 -14.99 8.52 1.39
N ALA A 170 -14.08 9.35 0.86
CA ALA A 170 -14.03 10.77 1.14
C ALA A 170 -13.82 11.57 -0.14
N VAL A 171 -14.38 12.76 -0.18
CA VAL A 171 -14.27 13.72 -1.28
C VAL A 171 -13.77 15.05 -0.74
N VAL A 172 -12.64 15.52 -1.28
CA VAL A 172 -12.11 16.86 -1.04
C VAL A 172 -12.26 17.68 -2.31
N TYR A 173 -12.82 18.85 -2.20
CA TYR A 173 -12.98 19.81 -3.29
C TYR A 173 -12.48 21.19 -2.87
N ASP A 174 -11.63 21.80 -3.69
CA ASP A 174 -11.01 23.12 -3.46
C ASP A 174 -10.41 23.27 -2.03
N GLY A 175 -9.78 22.18 -1.53
CA GLY A 175 -9.17 22.12 -0.21
C GLY A 175 -10.08 21.72 0.96
N TYR A 176 -11.39 21.64 0.75
CA TYR A 176 -12.39 21.31 1.78
C TYR A 176 -12.80 19.85 1.69
N LEU A 177 -12.87 19.16 2.84
CA LEU A 177 -13.53 17.85 2.93
C LEU A 177 -15.04 18.09 2.85
N ILE A 178 -15.62 17.87 1.65
CA ILE A 178 -17.03 18.17 1.39
C ILE A 178 -17.98 16.98 1.66
N ALA A 179 -17.46 15.76 1.62
CA ALA A 179 -18.24 14.57 1.95
C ALA A 179 -17.35 13.42 2.40
N GLU A 180 -17.85 12.62 3.32
CA GLU A 180 -17.29 11.33 3.71
C GLU A 180 -18.39 10.37 4.16
N GLN A 181 -18.20 9.09 3.89
CA GLN A 181 -19.14 8.04 4.27
C GLN A 181 -18.43 6.74 4.57
N TYR A 182 -18.94 6.00 5.54
CA TYR A 182 -18.36 4.75 6.03
C TYR A 182 -19.40 3.65 6.13
N LEU A 183 -18.99 2.40 5.92
CA LEU A 183 -19.87 1.24 6.02
C LEU A 183 -19.97 0.75 7.48
N GLY A 184 -21.18 0.59 7.98
CA GLY A 184 -21.44 -0.10 9.25
C GLY A 184 -20.80 0.57 10.47
N SER A 185 -19.86 -0.12 11.11
CA SER A 185 -19.16 0.35 12.32
C SER A 185 -17.87 1.12 12.04
N TYR A 186 -17.50 1.28 10.78
CA TYR A 186 -16.33 2.07 10.41
C TYR A 186 -16.60 3.57 10.52
N ASP A 187 -15.56 4.34 10.81
CA ASP A 187 -15.64 5.79 10.98
C ASP A 187 -14.33 6.49 10.54
N ALA A 188 -14.26 7.80 10.78
CA ALA A 188 -13.14 8.65 10.43
C ALA A 188 -11.82 8.29 11.15
N THR A 189 -11.88 7.51 12.23
CA THR A 189 -10.70 7.09 13.00
C THR A 189 -10.19 5.72 12.59
N THR A 190 -10.97 4.98 11.82
CA THR A 190 -10.62 3.62 11.38
C THR A 190 -9.45 3.65 10.41
N LYS A 191 -8.41 2.87 10.72
CA LYS A 191 -7.24 2.69 9.86
C LYS A 191 -7.47 1.55 8.88
N PHE A 192 -7.23 1.82 7.61
CA PHE A 192 -7.31 0.85 6.53
C PHE A 192 -5.92 0.57 5.96
N HIS A 193 -5.72 -0.66 5.52
CA HIS A 193 -4.47 -1.07 4.87
C HIS A 193 -4.35 -0.40 3.50
N GLY A 194 -3.33 0.44 3.33
CA GLY A 194 -3.10 1.20 2.08
C GLY A 194 -2.51 0.36 0.95
N TRP A 195 -1.89 -0.80 1.27
CA TRP A 195 -1.19 -1.63 0.29
C TRP A 195 -0.18 -0.80 -0.53
N SER A 196 -0.23 -0.92 -1.85
CA SER A 196 0.72 -0.26 -2.76
C SER A 196 0.64 1.26 -2.77
N MET A 197 -0.38 1.89 -2.19
CA MET A 197 -0.37 3.34 -1.97
C MET A 197 0.81 3.78 -1.08
N THR A 198 1.41 2.86 -0.31
CA THR A 198 2.65 3.08 0.44
C THR A 198 3.81 3.54 -0.45
N LYS A 199 3.86 3.10 -1.71
CA LYS A 199 4.89 3.49 -2.67
C LYS A 199 4.91 5.01 -2.89
N SER A 200 3.73 5.63 -2.97
CA SER A 200 3.61 7.08 -3.16
C SER A 200 4.06 7.86 -1.91
N ILE A 201 3.81 7.33 -0.70
CA ILE A 201 4.38 7.88 0.55
C ILE A 201 5.91 7.87 0.48
N THR A 202 6.50 6.77 0.04
CA THR A 202 7.96 6.63 -0.04
C THR A 202 8.55 7.54 -1.12
N GLY A 203 7.84 7.73 -2.24
CA GLY A 203 8.19 8.72 -3.26
C GLY A 203 8.19 10.16 -2.72
N ALA A 204 7.22 10.50 -1.87
CA ALA A 204 7.18 11.80 -1.20
C ALA A 204 8.38 11.98 -0.24
N LEU A 205 8.73 10.96 0.55
CA LEU A 205 9.91 11.02 1.44
C LEU A 205 11.23 11.21 0.67
N ALA A 206 11.39 10.57 -0.48
CA ALA A 206 12.53 10.81 -1.36
C ALA A 206 12.56 12.26 -1.86
N GLY A 207 11.38 12.86 -2.09
CA GLY A 207 11.24 14.26 -2.45
C GLY A 207 11.73 15.22 -1.38
N ILE A 208 11.39 14.97 -0.14
CA ILE A 208 11.86 15.79 0.98
C ILE A 208 13.39 15.75 1.06
N LEU A 209 14.01 14.57 0.88
CA LEU A 209 15.47 14.49 0.81
C LEU A 209 16.07 15.22 -0.39
N ALA A 210 15.36 15.23 -1.52
CA ALA A 210 15.79 15.94 -2.70
C ALA A 210 15.71 17.46 -2.50
N ASP A 211 14.67 17.97 -1.86
CA ASP A 211 14.48 19.36 -1.52
C ASP A 211 15.50 19.85 -0.47
N ASP A 212 15.89 18.97 0.45
CA ASP A 212 17.00 19.19 1.41
C ASP A 212 18.39 19.15 0.73
N GLY A 213 18.47 18.81 -0.57
CA GLY A 213 19.72 18.68 -1.32
C GLY A 213 20.56 17.45 -0.99
N LEU A 214 19.96 16.49 -0.26
CA LEU A 214 20.62 15.24 0.17
C LEU A 214 20.52 14.14 -0.88
N LEU A 215 19.58 14.23 -1.81
CA LEU A 215 19.31 13.26 -2.85
C LEU A 215 19.01 13.96 -4.19
N LYS A 216 19.41 13.34 -5.31
CA LYS A 216 19.02 13.79 -6.65
C LYS A 216 18.53 12.62 -7.47
N PRO A 217 17.55 12.81 -8.38
CA PRO A 217 17.11 11.74 -9.29
C PRO A 217 18.26 11.10 -10.08
N SER A 218 19.28 11.88 -10.44
CA SER A 218 20.46 11.42 -11.20
C SER A 218 21.50 10.69 -10.37
N ASP A 219 21.39 10.70 -9.04
CA ASP A 219 22.38 10.04 -8.17
C ASP A 219 22.29 8.53 -8.36
N ARG A 220 23.44 7.87 -8.32
CA ARG A 220 23.51 6.41 -8.28
C ARG A 220 23.04 5.90 -6.93
N VAL A 221 22.40 4.75 -6.93
CA VAL A 221 21.93 4.13 -5.68
C VAL A 221 23.11 3.77 -4.76
N PRO A 222 23.00 4.00 -3.42
CA PRO A 222 24.14 3.92 -2.50
C PRO A 222 24.38 2.49 -1.95
N PHE A 223 24.25 1.46 -2.78
CA PHE A 223 24.41 0.09 -2.31
C PHE A 223 25.78 -0.49 -2.63
N GLU A 224 26.59 -0.70 -1.60
CA GLU A 224 27.93 -1.31 -1.69
C GLU A 224 27.88 -2.68 -2.42
N ALA A 225 26.78 -3.44 -2.22
CA ALA A 225 26.56 -4.74 -2.86
C ALA A 225 26.57 -4.69 -4.40
N TRP A 226 26.38 -3.49 -5.00
CA TRP A 226 26.37 -3.27 -6.43
C TRP A 226 27.61 -2.52 -6.96
N GLU A 227 28.56 -2.25 -6.09
CA GLU A 227 29.84 -1.66 -6.52
C GLU A 227 30.59 -2.62 -7.43
N GLY A 228 30.95 -2.12 -8.61
CA GLY A 228 31.75 -2.88 -9.58
C GLY A 228 30.98 -3.83 -10.50
N ASP A 229 29.64 -3.86 -10.39
CA ASP A 229 28.79 -4.53 -11.36
C ASP A 229 27.82 -3.56 -12.10
N GLU A 230 27.10 -4.07 -13.10
CA GLU A 230 26.23 -3.26 -13.96
C GLU A 230 25.09 -2.57 -13.20
N ARG A 231 24.65 -3.14 -12.07
CA ARG A 231 23.60 -2.58 -11.20
C ARG A 231 24.03 -1.28 -10.52
N GLY A 232 25.33 -1.05 -10.37
CA GLY A 232 25.88 0.22 -9.89
C GLY A 232 25.60 1.42 -10.81
N SER A 233 25.05 1.20 -12.02
CA SER A 233 24.57 2.27 -12.91
C SER A 233 23.14 2.71 -12.65
N ILE A 234 22.36 1.97 -11.85
CA ILE A 234 21.00 2.30 -11.48
C ILE A 234 20.97 3.64 -10.74
N THR A 235 20.05 4.52 -11.12
CA THR A 235 19.86 5.81 -10.49
C THR A 235 18.61 5.84 -9.60
N VAL A 236 18.53 6.83 -8.73
CA VAL A 236 17.32 7.10 -7.91
C VAL A 236 16.09 7.28 -8.80
N GLU A 237 16.22 7.98 -9.93
CA GLU A 237 15.15 8.12 -10.92
C GLU A 237 14.65 6.76 -11.42
N ASN A 238 15.57 5.84 -11.77
CA ASN A 238 15.18 4.50 -12.21
C ASN A 238 14.35 3.77 -11.15
N VAL A 239 14.71 3.91 -9.87
CA VAL A 239 14.00 3.29 -8.76
C VAL A 239 12.62 3.92 -8.57
N VAL A 240 12.52 5.26 -8.50
CA VAL A 240 11.25 5.98 -8.31
C VAL A 240 10.28 5.71 -9.47
N ARG A 241 10.80 5.56 -10.70
CA ARG A 241 10.02 5.32 -11.92
C ARG A 241 9.84 3.86 -12.27
N MET A 242 10.29 2.93 -11.42
CA MET A 242 10.20 1.48 -11.63
C MET A 242 10.79 1.02 -12.96
N SER A 243 11.98 1.51 -13.24
CA SER A 243 12.75 1.20 -14.46
C SER A 243 14.20 0.80 -14.14
N THR A 244 14.41 0.12 -13.02
CA THR A 244 15.73 -0.36 -12.59
C THR A 244 16.34 -1.39 -13.54
N GLY A 245 15.50 -2.11 -14.29
CA GLY A 245 15.92 -3.20 -15.16
C GLY A 245 16.23 -4.50 -14.42
N LEU A 246 15.98 -4.58 -13.11
CA LEU A 246 16.14 -5.82 -12.33
C LEU A 246 15.16 -6.90 -12.83
N ASP A 247 15.60 -8.15 -12.78
CA ASP A 247 14.76 -9.31 -13.03
C ASP A 247 13.81 -9.47 -11.83
N TRP A 248 12.57 -8.98 -12.00
CA TRP A 248 11.56 -8.94 -10.97
C TRP A 248 10.22 -9.43 -11.47
N TYR A 249 9.66 -10.44 -10.79
CA TYR A 249 8.33 -10.97 -11.08
C TYR A 249 7.32 -10.55 -10.01
N GLU A 250 6.36 -9.69 -10.39
CA GLU A 250 5.28 -9.20 -9.52
C GLU A 250 3.98 -9.93 -9.80
N ASN A 251 3.57 -10.83 -8.92
CA ASN A 251 2.28 -11.52 -9.00
C ASN A 251 1.85 -12.01 -7.62
N TYR A 252 0.75 -11.48 -7.07
CA TYR A 252 0.27 -11.79 -5.73
C TYR A 252 -0.54 -13.09 -5.63
N PHE A 253 -0.90 -13.72 -6.76
CA PHE A 253 -1.71 -14.95 -6.81
C PHE A 253 -0.87 -16.22 -6.97
N THR A 254 0.44 -16.11 -7.03
CA THR A 254 1.37 -17.22 -7.16
C THR A 254 2.65 -16.98 -6.37
N ILE A 255 3.61 -17.94 -6.46
CA ILE A 255 4.97 -17.71 -5.97
C ILE A 255 5.65 -16.76 -6.95
N SER A 256 6.07 -15.61 -6.46
CA SER A 256 6.75 -14.55 -7.19
C SER A 256 7.78 -13.88 -6.28
N ASP A 257 8.66 -13.03 -6.84
CA ASP A 257 9.62 -12.29 -6.03
C ASP A 257 8.93 -11.43 -4.98
N ALA A 258 7.82 -10.77 -5.35
CA ALA A 258 7.03 -9.99 -4.41
C ALA A 258 6.47 -10.83 -3.25
N THR A 259 5.85 -11.98 -3.53
CA THR A 259 5.27 -12.83 -2.48
C THR A 259 6.34 -13.52 -1.62
N VAL A 260 7.48 -13.87 -2.20
CA VAL A 260 8.63 -14.41 -1.47
C VAL A 260 9.24 -13.34 -0.56
N MET A 261 9.50 -12.14 -1.08
CA MET A 261 10.03 -11.01 -0.30
C MET A 261 9.13 -10.69 0.88
N LEU A 262 7.83 -10.47 0.64
CA LEU A 262 6.89 -10.04 1.68
C LEU A 262 6.58 -11.12 2.72
N MET A 263 6.59 -12.41 2.34
CA MET A 263 6.08 -13.51 3.17
C MET A 263 7.14 -14.49 3.66
N GLN A 264 8.38 -14.42 3.14
CA GLN A 264 9.42 -15.41 3.44
C GLN A 264 10.80 -14.80 3.69
N ARG A 265 10.94 -13.45 3.78
CA ARG A 265 12.20 -12.78 4.03
C ARG A 265 12.13 -11.88 5.27
N ASP A 266 13.13 -11.97 6.13
CA ASP A 266 13.33 -11.08 7.27
C ASP A 266 13.96 -9.75 6.85
N ASP A 267 14.81 -9.79 5.84
CA ASP A 267 15.49 -8.65 5.22
C ASP A 267 14.98 -8.50 3.78
N MET A 268 14.02 -7.59 3.61
CA MET A 268 13.38 -7.40 2.32
C MET A 268 14.31 -6.67 1.34
N LEU A 269 15.13 -5.74 1.84
CA LEU A 269 16.12 -5.04 1.00
C LEU A 269 17.16 -6.01 0.45
N ALA A 270 17.76 -6.84 1.31
CA ALA A 270 18.75 -7.81 0.89
C ALA A 270 18.20 -8.75 -0.19
N SER A 271 16.92 -9.17 -0.07
CA SER A 271 16.31 -10.05 -1.08
C SER A 271 16.16 -9.40 -2.46
N VAL A 272 16.07 -8.06 -2.53
CA VAL A 272 16.00 -7.32 -3.80
C VAL A 272 17.40 -7.08 -4.35
N LEU A 273 18.36 -6.79 -3.47
CA LEU A 273 19.77 -6.59 -3.87
C LEU A 273 20.39 -7.83 -4.52
N ASP A 274 19.85 -9.02 -4.26
CA ASP A 274 20.31 -10.28 -4.87
C ASP A 274 19.83 -10.47 -6.32
N ASN A 275 18.86 -9.69 -6.80
CA ASN A 275 18.30 -9.86 -8.15
C ASN A 275 19.28 -9.37 -9.24
N PRO A 276 19.46 -10.14 -10.34
CA PRO A 276 20.27 -9.72 -11.46
C PRO A 276 19.56 -8.66 -12.31
N LEU A 277 20.31 -7.99 -13.20
CA LEU A 277 19.73 -7.22 -14.29
C LEU A 277 19.18 -8.13 -15.38
N ALA A 278 17.96 -7.83 -15.85
CA ALA A 278 17.35 -8.38 -17.06
C ALA A 278 17.39 -7.38 -18.23
N HIS A 279 17.39 -6.09 -17.91
CA HIS A 279 17.37 -4.99 -18.87
C HIS A 279 18.32 -3.87 -18.45
N GLU A 280 18.73 -3.04 -19.41
CA GLU A 280 19.49 -1.82 -19.12
C GLU A 280 18.61 -0.85 -18.29
N PRO A 281 19.14 -0.27 -17.19
CA PRO A 281 18.40 0.70 -16.39
C PRO A 281 17.82 1.85 -17.22
N GLY A 282 16.55 2.20 -16.96
CA GLY A 282 15.83 3.25 -17.66
C GLY A 282 15.17 2.84 -18.99
N THR A 283 15.43 1.62 -19.50
CA THR A 283 14.91 1.18 -20.81
C THR A 283 13.67 0.32 -20.75
N HIS A 284 13.39 -0.28 -19.59
CA HIS A 284 12.25 -1.17 -19.39
C HIS A 284 11.52 -0.80 -18.11
N TRP A 285 10.21 -0.59 -18.21
CA TRP A 285 9.34 -0.37 -17.06
C TRP A 285 8.78 -1.71 -16.57
N ASN A 286 8.86 -1.94 -15.27
CA ASN A 286 8.29 -3.12 -14.63
C ASN A 286 7.81 -2.75 -13.24
N TYR A 287 6.47 -2.78 -13.01
CA TYR A 287 5.92 -2.50 -11.68
C TYR A 287 6.53 -3.41 -10.63
N SER A 288 7.16 -2.82 -9.60
CA SER A 288 8.04 -3.55 -8.70
C SER A 288 7.87 -3.13 -7.24
N SER A 289 7.43 -4.08 -6.41
CA SER A 289 7.53 -3.94 -4.95
C SER A 289 8.98 -3.97 -4.47
N GLY A 290 9.88 -4.58 -5.24
CA GLY A 290 11.31 -4.56 -5.00
C GLY A 290 11.87 -3.15 -5.10
N ASP A 291 11.59 -2.43 -6.19
CA ASP A 291 12.06 -1.06 -6.40
C ASP A 291 11.57 -0.12 -5.28
N ALA A 292 10.33 -0.30 -4.82
CA ALA A 292 9.83 0.49 -3.70
C ALA A 292 10.61 0.24 -2.39
N ASN A 293 11.00 -1.01 -2.11
CA ASN A 293 11.82 -1.33 -0.95
C ASN A 293 13.29 -0.91 -1.13
N LEU A 294 13.82 -0.88 -2.37
CA LEU A 294 15.09 -0.23 -2.67
C LEU A 294 15.03 1.27 -2.34
N LEU A 295 13.93 1.97 -2.71
CA LEU A 295 13.77 3.38 -2.39
C LEU A 295 13.77 3.62 -0.88
N SER A 296 13.13 2.75 -0.10
CA SER A 296 13.18 2.78 1.36
C SER A 296 14.62 2.61 1.89
N GLY A 297 15.39 1.71 1.28
CA GLY A 297 16.80 1.53 1.56
C GLY A 297 17.64 2.76 1.23
N ILE A 298 17.42 3.37 0.07
CA ILE A 298 18.09 4.62 -0.35
C ILE A 298 17.83 5.74 0.66
N ILE A 299 16.58 5.94 1.07
CA ILE A 299 16.21 6.93 2.07
C ILE A 299 16.99 6.70 3.37
N ARG A 300 17.05 5.45 3.85
CA ARG A 300 17.77 5.10 5.07
C ARG A 300 19.27 5.40 4.98
N GLU A 301 19.91 5.03 3.87
CA GLU A 301 21.36 5.24 3.65
C GLU A 301 21.70 6.72 3.39
N THR A 302 20.73 7.52 2.91
CA THR A 302 20.94 8.95 2.60
C THR A 302 20.77 9.84 3.83
N LEU A 303 19.99 9.41 4.82
CA LEU A 303 19.75 10.21 6.02
C LEU A 303 21.03 10.39 6.83
N PRO A 304 21.33 11.62 7.33
CA PRO A 304 22.44 11.86 8.23
C PRO A 304 22.34 11.03 9.52
N ASP A 305 23.47 10.66 10.12
CA ASP A 305 23.56 9.86 11.35
C ASP A 305 22.76 10.43 12.54
N ASN A 306 22.54 11.74 12.57
CA ASN A 306 21.79 12.41 13.62
C ASN A 306 20.27 12.43 13.40
N LYS A 307 19.78 12.00 12.25
CA LYS A 307 18.32 11.87 11.95
C LYS A 307 17.89 10.42 12.08
N SER A 308 16.86 10.18 12.90
CA SER A 308 16.25 8.86 13.02
C SER A 308 15.45 8.53 11.76
N TYR A 309 15.78 7.42 11.10
CA TYR A 309 15.05 6.92 9.94
C TYR A 309 13.54 6.76 10.20
N HIS A 310 13.17 6.23 11.38
CA HIS A 310 11.78 6.02 11.72
C HIS A 310 11.04 7.32 12.05
N SER A 311 11.71 8.27 12.74
CA SER A 311 11.12 9.57 13.06
C SER A 311 10.92 10.45 11.83
N PHE A 312 11.82 10.34 10.85
CA PHE A 312 11.80 11.16 9.63
C PHE A 312 10.45 11.12 8.91
N LEU A 313 9.85 9.93 8.80
CA LEU A 313 8.52 9.74 8.19
C LEU A 313 7.44 10.58 8.89
N TYR A 314 7.46 10.62 10.22
CA TYR A 314 6.46 11.34 11.01
C TYR A 314 6.71 12.84 11.03
N GLU A 315 7.95 13.23 11.31
CA GLU A 315 8.33 14.62 11.54
C GLU A 315 8.33 15.45 10.24
N GLU A 316 8.76 14.86 9.12
CA GLU A 316 8.93 15.61 7.87
C GLU A 316 7.75 15.43 6.89
N LEU A 317 6.96 14.36 7.01
CA LEU A 317 5.82 14.14 6.10
C LEU A 317 4.49 14.06 6.85
N PHE A 318 4.32 13.12 7.79
CA PHE A 318 2.98 12.84 8.30
C PHE A 318 2.42 13.99 9.14
N TYR A 319 3.17 14.53 10.07
CA TYR A 319 2.71 15.62 10.92
C TYR A 319 2.50 16.93 10.16
N PRO A 320 3.44 17.37 9.30
CA PRO A 320 3.20 18.54 8.45
C PRO A 320 1.99 18.39 7.52
N ALA A 321 1.77 17.18 6.97
CA ALA A 321 0.62 16.91 6.11
C ALA A 321 -0.70 16.65 6.88
N GLY A 322 -0.68 16.59 8.22
CA GLY A 322 -1.85 16.29 9.04
C GLY A 322 -2.27 14.81 9.03
N MET A 323 -1.40 13.89 8.57
CA MET A 323 -1.65 12.43 8.51
C MET A 323 -1.35 11.76 9.86
N LEU A 324 -2.13 12.11 10.89
CA LEU A 324 -1.80 11.85 12.28
C LEU A 324 -2.08 10.41 12.73
N ASN A 325 -2.83 9.63 11.94
CA ASN A 325 -3.18 8.24 12.25
C ASN A 325 -2.50 7.24 11.30
N THR A 326 -1.60 7.72 10.44
CA THR A 326 -0.93 6.87 9.47
C THR A 326 0.32 6.24 10.06
N VAL A 327 0.49 4.94 9.81
CA VAL A 327 1.67 4.16 10.23
C VAL A 327 2.17 3.38 9.03
N VAL A 328 3.51 3.29 8.88
CA VAL A 328 4.15 2.37 7.94
C VAL A 328 4.90 1.31 8.75
N GLU A 329 4.55 0.05 8.52
CA GLU A 329 5.18 -1.06 9.24
C GLU A 329 6.55 -1.40 8.64
N THR A 330 7.39 -2.02 9.46
CA THR A 330 8.77 -2.38 9.07
C THR A 330 8.94 -3.90 8.92
N ASP A 331 9.93 -4.29 8.14
CA ASP A 331 10.44 -5.67 8.12
C ASP A 331 11.15 -6.05 9.44
N ALA A 332 11.73 -7.25 9.49
CA ALA A 332 12.45 -7.72 10.67
C ALA A 332 13.77 -6.96 10.92
N ARG A 333 14.30 -6.23 9.94
CA ARG A 333 15.50 -5.41 10.06
C ARG A 333 15.19 -3.94 10.37
N GLY A 334 13.91 -3.57 10.47
CA GLY A 334 13.47 -2.21 10.77
C GLY A 334 13.41 -1.31 9.53
N LEU A 335 13.48 -1.85 8.33
CA LEU A 335 13.24 -1.11 7.10
C LEU A 335 11.74 -0.96 6.89
N PHE A 336 11.24 0.24 6.56
CA PHE A 336 9.85 0.41 6.14
C PHE A 336 9.55 -0.44 4.91
N VAL A 337 8.47 -1.22 4.99
CA VAL A 337 8.00 -2.01 3.85
C VAL A 337 7.24 -1.08 2.91
N ALA A 338 8.03 -0.28 2.20
CA ALA A 338 7.59 0.82 1.35
C ALA A 338 6.69 0.39 0.20
N SER A 339 6.70 -0.88 -0.13
CA SER A 339 5.87 -1.43 -1.20
C SER A 339 4.42 -1.63 -0.80
N SER A 340 4.10 -1.84 0.53
CA SER A 340 2.84 -2.49 0.85
C SER A 340 2.24 -2.22 2.22
N TYR A 341 3.00 -1.83 3.26
CA TYR A 341 2.51 -1.96 4.62
C TYR A 341 2.26 -0.62 5.32
N SER A 342 1.43 0.24 4.71
CA SER A 342 0.87 1.41 5.38
C SER A 342 -0.55 1.16 5.87
N TYR A 343 -0.89 1.77 6.99
CA TYR A 343 -2.24 1.85 7.54
C TYR A 343 -2.57 3.31 7.81
N GLY A 344 -3.70 3.79 7.31
CA GLY A 344 -4.12 5.18 7.48
C GLY A 344 -5.64 5.31 7.43
N THR A 345 -6.18 6.39 7.98
CA THR A 345 -7.60 6.70 7.89
C THR A 345 -7.96 7.20 6.48
N VAL A 346 -9.23 7.17 6.12
CA VAL A 346 -9.71 7.76 4.86
C VAL A 346 -9.33 9.25 4.79
N ARG A 347 -9.44 9.95 5.93
CA ARG A 347 -9.06 11.35 6.03
C ARG A 347 -7.56 11.59 5.85
N ASP A 348 -6.69 10.71 6.35
CA ASP A 348 -5.25 10.83 6.16
C ASP A 348 -4.87 10.64 4.68
N TRP A 349 -5.50 9.69 4.00
CA TRP A 349 -5.32 9.51 2.57
C TRP A 349 -5.86 10.69 1.75
N ALA A 350 -6.95 11.31 2.21
CA ALA A 350 -7.45 12.55 1.59
C ALA A 350 -6.46 13.72 1.75
N ARG A 351 -5.81 13.83 2.91
CA ARG A 351 -4.73 14.81 3.15
C ARG A 351 -3.51 14.54 2.27
N PHE A 352 -3.14 13.26 2.13
CA PHE A 352 -2.06 12.88 1.22
C PHE A 352 -2.37 13.30 -0.23
N GLY A 353 -3.58 13.04 -0.72
CA GLY A 353 -4.01 13.51 -2.03
C GLY A 353 -4.02 15.04 -2.14
N LEU A 354 -4.48 15.73 -1.10
CA LEU A 354 -4.53 17.18 -1.04
C LEU A 354 -3.13 17.83 -1.08
N LEU A 355 -2.11 17.18 -0.45
CA LEU A 355 -0.72 17.64 -0.56
C LEU A 355 -0.26 17.72 -2.01
N PHE A 356 -0.56 16.70 -2.81
CA PHE A 356 -0.21 16.68 -4.23
C PHE A 356 -1.10 17.56 -5.10
N LEU A 357 -2.38 17.70 -4.76
CA LEU A 357 -3.29 18.64 -5.41
C LEU A 357 -2.79 20.09 -5.26
N ASN A 358 -2.24 20.42 -4.10
CA ASN A 358 -1.71 21.74 -3.77
C ASN A 358 -0.21 21.90 -4.07
N GLU A 359 0.33 21.13 -5.02
CA GLU A 359 1.73 21.23 -5.47
C GLU A 359 2.75 21.17 -4.32
N GLY A 360 2.48 20.29 -3.33
CA GLY A 360 3.37 20.05 -2.19
C GLY A 360 3.19 20.98 -0.99
N VAL A 361 2.18 21.85 -1.02
CA VAL A 361 1.89 22.83 0.05
C VAL A 361 0.71 22.35 0.91
N MET A 362 0.87 22.35 2.24
CA MET A 362 -0.18 22.04 3.19
C MET A 362 -0.33 23.16 4.22
N ALA A 363 -1.52 23.76 4.30
CA ALA A 363 -1.85 24.84 5.24
C ALA A 363 -0.86 26.02 5.24
N GLY A 364 -0.22 26.29 4.10
CA GLY A 364 0.76 27.37 3.90
C GLY A 364 2.22 26.95 4.08
N ASP A 365 2.48 25.75 4.58
CA ASP A 365 3.83 25.20 4.71
C ASP A 365 4.19 24.35 3.47
N THR A 366 5.37 24.55 2.90
CA THR A 366 5.87 23.72 1.79
C THR A 366 6.51 22.46 2.38
N ILE A 367 5.93 21.29 2.06
CA ILE A 367 6.43 19.97 2.45
C ILE A 367 7.26 19.35 1.32
N LEU A 368 6.80 19.57 0.08
CA LEU A 368 7.46 19.13 -1.15
C LEU A 368 7.56 20.31 -2.10
N SER A 369 8.65 20.40 -2.85
CA SER A 369 8.73 21.39 -3.92
C SER A 369 7.76 21.05 -5.06
N GLY A 370 7.20 22.06 -5.72
CA GLY A 370 6.40 21.86 -6.93
C GLY A 370 7.15 21.10 -8.03
N SER A 371 8.48 21.29 -8.11
CA SER A 371 9.32 20.53 -9.07
C SER A 371 9.38 19.03 -8.77
N TRP A 372 9.35 18.63 -7.50
CA TRP A 372 9.26 17.22 -7.16
C TRP A 372 7.86 16.64 -7.39
N VAL A 373 6.83 17.40 -7.09
CA VAL A 373 5.44 17.04 -7.43
C VAL A 373 5.29 16.84 -8.93
N ASP A 374 5.85 17.75 -9.74
CA ASP A 374 5.88 17.62 -11.20
C ASP A 374 6.64 16.39 -11.67
N PHE A 375 7.80 16.09 -11.05
CA PHE A 375 8.55 14.87 -11.33
C PHE A 375 7.72 13.60 -11.03
N MET A 376 6.98 13.59 -9.91
CA MET A 376 6.17 12.44 -9.50
C MET A 376 4.91 12.22 -10.36
N LYS A 377 4.39 13.24 -11.06
CA LYS A 377 3.25 13.11 -11.97
C LYS A 377 3.64 13.09 -13.46
N THR A 378 4.93 13.30 -13.79
CA THR A 378 5.42 13.21 -15.17
C THR A 378 5.61 11.74 -15.59
N PRO A 379 5.06 11.32 -16.75
CA PRO A 379 5.17 9.95 -17.23
C PRO A 379 6.61 9.43 -17.23
N ALA A 380 6.83 8.23 -16.69
CA ALA A 380 8.09 7.53 -16.80
C ALA A 380 8.33 7.13 -18.26
N PRO A 381 9.49 7.43 -18.85
CA PRO A 381 9.72 7.22 -20.29
C PRO A 381 9.43 5.82 -20.80
N ALA A 382 9.74 4.80 -19.99
CA ALA A 382 9.55 3.40 -20.36
C ALA A 382 8.16 2.83 -20.03
N SER A 383 7.24 3.61 -19.44
CA SER A 383 5.93 3.13 -18.96
C SER A 383 4.79 3.26 -19.98
N GLU A 384 5.08 3.73 -21.19
CA GLU A 384 4.06 4.01 -22.22
C GLU A 384 2.94 4.96 -21.74
N GLY A 385 3.25 5.81 -20.76
CA GLY A 385 2.31 6.78 -20.19
C GLY A 385 1.43 6.24 -19.06
N MET A 386 1.62 5.00 -18.63
CA MET A 386 0.80 4.38 -17.57
C MET A 386 1.22 4.78 -16.16
N TYR A 387 2.50 5.10 -15.96
CA TYR A 387 3.09 5.31 -14.64
C TYR A 387 4.03 6.51 -14.62
N ALA A 388 4.14 7.14 -13.45
CA ALA A 388 5.05 8.27 -13.23
C ALA A 388 6.03 7.95 -12.08
N GLY A 389 6.29 8.91 -11.20
CA GLY A 389 7.09 8.69 -9.99
C GLY A 389 6.23 8.17 -8.85
N THR A 390 6.00 6.85 -8.75
CA THR A 390 5.18 6.14 -7.75
C THR A 390 3.67 6.42 -7.78
N PHE A 391 3.17 7.08 -8.83
CA PHE A 391 1.76 7.24 -9.13
C PHE A 391 1.39 6.59 -10.46
N TRP A 392 0.17 6.11 -10.53
CA TRP A 392 -0.49 5.71 -11.76
C TRP A 392 -1.06 6.93 -12.46
N LEU A 393 -1.06 6.90 -13.78
CA LEU A 393 -1.64 7.92 -14.63
C LEU A 393 -2.90 7.39 -15.30
N LYS A 394 -3.66 8.30 -15.97
CA LYS A 394 -4.78 7.88 -16.81
C LYS A 394 -4.25 7.04 -17.95
N GLU A 395 -4.56 5.76 -17.90
CA GLU A 395 -4.12 4.81 -18.90
C GLU A 395 -4.97 4.80 -20.15
N PRO A 396 -4.38 4.41 -21.27
CA PRO A 396 -5.13 3.92 -22.43
C PRO A 396 -5.60 2.46 -22.25
N ASN A 397 -5.84 2.00 -21.01
CA ASN A 397 -6.27 0.62 -20.76
C ASN A 397 -7.78 0.48 -20.83
N PRO A 398 -8.34 -0.35 -21.78
CA PRO A 398 -9.77 -0.51 -21.95
C PRO A 398 -10.50 -1.14 -20.76
N ASP A 399 -9.80 -1.88 -19.88
CA ASP A 399 -10.43 -2.58 -18.76
C ASP A 399 -10.54 -1.74 -17.47
N ASN A 400 -9.84 -0.58 -17.41
CA ASN A 400 -9.88 0.37 -16.28
C ASN A 400 -9.97 1.82 -16.76
N SER A 401 -10.55 2.06 -17.93
CA SER A 401 -10.54 3.35 -18.60
C SER A 401 -11.33 4.39 -17.80
N LEU A 402 -10.63 5.40 -17.31
CA LEU A 402 -11.22 6.62 -16.76
C LEU A 402 -11.67 7.54 -17.93
N THR A 403 -12.62 7.05 -18.75
CA THR A 403 -13.04 7.71 -20.01
C THR A 403 -13.68 9.07 -19.78
N ASP A 404 -14.37 9.23 -18.65
CA ASP A 404 -15.19 10.39 -18.33
C ASP A 404 -14.51 11.33 -17.31
N VAL A 405 -13.20 11.14 -17.09
CA VAL A 405 -12.39 11.89 -16.14
C VAL A 405 -11.33 12.70 -16.90
N PRO A 406 -10.96 13.91 -16.47
CA PRO A 406 -9.90 14.69 -17.11
C PRO A 406 -8.57 13.95 -17.26
N ASP A 407 -7.77 14.34 -18.27
CA ASP A 407 -6.52 13.68 -18.62
C ASP A 407 -5.39 13.92 -17.61
N ASP A 408 -5.52 14.92 -16.77
CA ASP A 408 -4.56 15.28 -15.73
C ASP A 408 -4.73 14.50 -14.42
N VAL A 409 -5.67 13.53 -14.39
CA VAL A 409 -5.85 12.63 -13.25
C VAL A 409 -4.62 11.76 -13.05
N PHE A 410 -4.17 11.68 -11.80
CA PHE A 410 -3.19 10.70 -11.35
C PHE A 410 -3.60 10.14 -10.01
N PHE A 411 -3.11 8.95 -9.66
CA PHE A 411 -3.64 8.27 -8.48
C PHE A 411 -2.66 7.29 -7.83
N ALA A 412 -2.76 7.17 -6.52
CA ALA A 412 -2.17 6.08 -5.77
C ALA A 412 -3.12 4.88 -5.79
N ASP A 413 -2.57 3.69 -6.10
CA ASP A 413 -3.30 2.42 -6.23
C ASP A 413 -2.83 1.40 -5.22
N GLY A 414 -3.76 0.81 -4.48
CA GLY A 414 -3.53 -0.27 -3.54
C GLY A 414 -4.33 -1.53 -3.87
N PHE A 415 -3.75 -2.68 -3.55
CA PHE A 415 -4.40 -3.98 -3.69
C PHE A 415 -5.79 -4.00 -3.05
N LEU A 416 -6.74 -4.72 -3.64
CA LEU A 416 -8.15 -4.77 -3.26
C LEU A 416 -8.92 -3.45 -3.44
N GLY A 417 -8.39 -2.51 -4.24
CA GLY A 417 -9.11 -1.30 -4.65
C GLY A 417 -9.02 -0.13 -3.67
N GLN A 418 -7.95 -0.05 -2.93
CA GLN A 418 -7.60 1.18 -2.23
C GLN A 418 -7.19 2.23 -3.25
N ARG A 419 -7.77 3.42 -3.22
CA ARG A 419 -7.53 4.47 -4.22
C ARG A 419 -7.49 5.86 -3.60
N VAL A 420 -6.55 6.66 -4.08
CA VAL A 420 -6.53 8.10 -3.89
C VAL A 420 -6.40 8.73 -5.26
N TYR A 421 -7.49 9.25 -5.81
CA TYR A 421 -7.50 10.00 -7.07
C TYR A 421 -7.28 11.48 -6.81
N ILE A 422 -6.46 12.09 -7.65
CA ILE A 422 -6.13 13.51 -7.63
C ILE A 422 -6.41 14.06 -9.02
N ILE A 423 -7.30 15.03 -9.13
CA ILE A 423 -7.75 15.62 -10.40
C ILE A 423 -7.54 17.14 -10.32
N PRO A 424 -6.36 17.64 -10.74
CA PRO A 424 -5.99 19.05 -10.58
C PRO A 424 -6.94 20.02 -11.27
N SER A 425 -7.36 19.74 -12.51
CA SER A 425 -8.28 20.60 -13.26
C SER A 425 -9.64 20.77 -12.58
N GLU A 426 -10.07 19.79 -11.80
CA GLU A 426 -11.34 19.81 -11.07
C GLU A 426 -11.15 20.17 -9.58
N LYS A 427 -9.91 20.41 -9.13
CA LYS A 427 -9.55 20.64 -7.71
C LYS A 427 -10.08 19.55 -6.77
N LEU A 428 -10.10 18.31 -7.23
CA LEU A 428 -10.69 17.18 -6.52
C LEU A 428 -9.62 16.19 -6.00
N VAL A 429 -9.90 15.67 -4.80
CA VAL A 429 -9.33 14.42 -4.30
C VAL A 429 -10.47 13.48 -3.93
N VAL A 430 -10.43 12.26 -4.43
CA VAL A 430 -11.41 11.22 -4.10
C VAL A 430 -10.69 10.02 -3.56
N VAL A 431 -11.03 9.63 -2.33
CA VAL A 431 -10.48 8.46 -1.65
C VAL A 431 -11.53 7.37 -1.57
N ARG A 432 -11.14 6.15 -1.91
CA ARG A 432 -11.96 4.97 -1.68
C ARG A 432 -11.14 3.89 -1.01
N MET A 433 -11.63 3.37 0.12
CA MET A 433 -11.08 2.22 0.83
C MET A 433 -12.07 1.05 0.78
N GLY A 434 -11.55 -0.18 0.60
CA GLY A 434 -12.40 -1.36 0.48
C GLY A 434 -11.63 -2.68 0.54
N TYR A 435 -12.28 -3.81 0.24
CA TYR A 435 -11.65 -5.14 0.24
C TYR A 435 -11.92 -5.93 -1.05
N GLY A 436 -12.19 -5.25 -2.14
CA GLY A 436 -12.35 -5.82 -3.47
C GLY A 436 -12.66 -4.77 -4.51
N LEU A 437 -12.45 -5.12 -5.78
CA LEU A 437 -12.74 -4.28 -6.95
C LEU A 437 -13.86 -4.86 -7.82
N SER A 438 -14.35 -6.06 -7.51
CA SER A 438 -15.41 -6.68 -8.34
C SER A 438 -16.64 -5.78 -8.33
N ASN A 439 -17.04 -5.37 -9.54
CA ASN A 439 -18.31 -4.67 -9.81
C ASN A 439 -18.42 -3.24 -9.23
N PHE A 440 -17.29 -2.55 -9.05
CA PHE A 440 -17.27 -1.13 -8.71
C PHE A 440 -16.60 -0.33 -9.84
N SER A 441 -17.31 0.62 -10.42
CA SER A 441 -16.79 1.51 -11.46
C SER A 441 -16.22 2.78 -10.83
N MET A 442 -14.89 2.90 -10.83
CA MET A 442 -14.24 4.13 -10.41
C MET A 442 -14.53 5.30 -11.37
N ASN A 443 -14.61 5.01 -12.68
CA ASN A 443 -14.98 6.01 -13.67
C ASN A 443 -16.34 6.65 -13.38
N ASP A 444 -17.34 5.81 -13.03
CA ASP A 444 -18.67 6.32 -12.70
C ASP A 444 -18.65 7.14 -11.42
N LEU A 445 -17.96 6.68 -10.37
CA LEU A 445 -17.82 7.47 -9.14
C LEU A 445 -17.22 8.84 -9.43
N LEU A 446 -16.07 8.89 -10.13
CA LEU A 446 -15.37 10.15 -10.38
C LEU A 446 -16.19 11.08 -11.27
N ARG A 447 -16.83 10.56 -12.34
CA ARG A 447 -17.72 11.34 -13.20
C ARG A 447 -18.85 12.00 -12.41
N GLU A 448 -19.53 11.21 -11.54
CA GLU A 448 -20.67 11.74 -10.79
C GLU A 448 -20.23 12.69 -9.66
N VAL A 449 -19.03 12.50 -9.06
CA VAL A 449 -18.45 13.47 -8.12
C VAL A 449 -18.11 14.78 -8.83
N ILE A 450 -17.46 14.74 -10.00
CA ILE A 450 -17.18 15.92 -10.81
C ILE A 450 -18.48 16.68 -11.12
N ARG A 451 -19.52 15.94 -11.50
CA ARG A 451 -20.84 16.54 -11.78
C ARG A 451 -21.48 17.21 -10.55
N ALA A 452 -21.22 16.69 -9.35
CA ALA A 452 -21.74 17.26 -8.10
C ALA A 452 -21.04 18.56 -7.68
N THR A 453 -19.84 18.82 -8.24
CA THR A 453 -18.98 19.99 -7.92
C THR A 453 -18.83 20.98 -9.09
N SER A 454 -19.68 20.86 -10.14
CA SER A 454 -19.63 21.66 -11.37
C SER A 454 -20.71 22.73 -11.44
#